data_2c7ce7faa8100c0eb1f0eee690adaffd
#
_entry.id   2c7ce7faa8100c0eb1f0eee690adaffd
#
_cell.length_a   1.000
_cell.length_b   1.000
_cell.length_c   1.000
_cell.angle_alpha   90.00
_cell.angle_beta   90.00
_cell.angle_gamma   90.00
#
_symmetry.space_group_name_H-M   'P 1'
#
loop_
_entity.id
_entity.type
_entity.pdbx_description
1 polymer ?
#
loop_
_entity_poly.entity_id
_entity_poly.type
_entity_poly.pdbx_seq_one_letter_code
_entity_poly.pdbx_strand_id
1 'polypeptide(L)'
;MEPTDHNRRAFDDAHRTSENVLATPGMPAAIRDRLEGIGGSRVLHLLCGSGRETNELGALGALVTGVDEDEAALERARQRAPDVPWVHADPHALPPELLLGHWDLVYLGAGCLERLRTPEGWATGVAAALRPGGVLLLHDEHPAAACLDAFGRWSGDYFATFGLGALVEAVVGAGLQLRGLEEWPGRDEHIPGHVVLAAEKA
;
A
#
# COMPACT_ATOMS: atom_id res chain seq x y z
N MET A 1 -5.97 18.35 20.35
CA MET A 1 -5.38 18.44 19.01
C MET A 1 -6.14 17.44 18.14
N GLU A 2 -6.80 17.90 17.11
CA GLU A 2 -7.65 17.03 16.29
C GLU A 2 -6.78 16.04 15.49
N PRO A 3 -7.24 14.78 15.26
CA PRO A 3 -6.49 13.78 14.50
C PRO A 3 -6.07 14.25 13.11
N THR A 4 -6.88 15.12 12.48
CA THR A 4 -6.61 15.76 11.19
C THR A 4 -5.37 16.66 11.18
N ASP A 5 -5.07 17.36 12.29
CA ASP A 5 -3.90 18.23 12.37
C ASP A 5 -2.58 17.47 12.48
N HIS A 6 -2.61 16.30 13.12
CA HIS A 6 -1.43 15.44 13.21
C HIS A 6 -1.07 14.82 11.86
N ASN A 7 -2.08 14.28 11.17
CA ASN A 7 -1.92 13.68 9.85
C ASN A 7 -1.45 14.70 8.81
N ARG A 8 -1.99 15.93 8.87
CA ARG A 8 -1.60 17.02 7.97
C ARG A 8 -0.12 17.42 8.13
N ARG A 9 0.38 17.54 9.37
CA ARG A 9 1.79 17.89 9.62
C ARG A 9 2.76 16.81 9.18
N ALA A 10 2.43 15.53 9.45
CA ALA A 10 3.26 14.41 9.04
C ALA A 10 3.35 14.31 7.51
N PHE A 11 2.26 14.62 6.79
CA PHE A 11 2.21 14.68 5.33
C PHE A 11 3.02 15.85 4.78
N ASP A 12 2.87 17.07 5.33
CA ASP A 12 3.61 18.27 4.92
C ASP A 12 5.13 18.08 5.09
N ASP A 13 5.58 17.41 6.15
CA ASP A 13 6.99 17.11 6.37
C ASP A 13 7.54 16.08 5.38
N ALA A 14 6.77 15.07 5.01
CA ALA A 14 7.14 14.09 3.99
C ALA A 14 7.26 14.74 2.59
N HIS A 15 6.41 15.73 2.27
CA HIS A 15 6.42 16.42 0.97
C HIS A 15 7.50 17.50 0.85
N ARG A 16 7.88 18.19 1.94
CA ARG A 16 8.98 19.17 1.91
C ARG A 16 10.34 18.56 1.61
N THR A 17 10.52 17.26 1.88
CA THR A 17 11.74 16.52 1.52
C THR A 17 11.72 15.98 0.09
N SER A 18 10.61 16.12 -0.63
CA SER A 18 10.36 15.56 -1.97
C SER A 18 10.86 16.44 -3.13
N GLU A 19 11.61 17.51 -2.91
CA GLU A 19 12.18 18.33 -4.00
C GLU A 19 13.31 17.66 -4.80
N ASN A 20 13.69 16.43 -4.47
CA ASN A 20 14.61 15.61 -5.25
C ASN A 20 13.85 14.59 -6.11
N VAL A 21 13.56 14.98 -7.33
CA VAL A 21 12.70 14.35 -8.37
C VAL A 21 13.18 12.96 -8.88
N LEU A 22 14.11 12.29 -8.23
CA LEU A 22 14.63 10.98 -8.67
C LEU A 22 14.58 9.87 -7.60
N ALA A 23 14.05 10.14 -6.42
CA ALA A 23 13.87 9.11 -5.41
C ALA A 23 12.36 8.87 -5.22
N THR A 24 11.89 7.67 -5.53
CA THR A 24 10.58 7.21 -5.04
C THR A 24 10.53 7.48 -3.54
N PRO A 25 9.57 8.24 -3.01
CA PRO A 25 9.48 8.49 -1.57
C PRO A 25 9.46 7.16 -0.82
N GLY A 26 10.09 7.09 0.34
CA GLY A 26 9.91 5.96 1.25
C GLY A 26 8.52 6.03 1.88
N MET A 27 8.25 5.11 2.79
CA MET A 27 6.99 5.06 3.54
C MET A 27 6.74 6.40 4.26
N PRO A 28 5.56 7.03 4.09
CA PRO A 28 5.20 8.25 4.81
C PRO A 28 5.27 8.05 6.32
N ALA A 29 5.68 9.10 7.06
CA ALA A 29 5.78 9.03 8.52
C ALA A 29 4.47 8.58 9.17
N ALA A 30 3.32 9.09 8.72
CA ALA A 30 2.01 8.70 9.25
C ALA A 30 1.66 7.23 9.02
N ILE A 31 2.17 6.60 7.95
CA ILE A 31 2.03 5.15 7.74
C ILE A 31 2.98 4.39 8.66
N ARG A 32 4.22 4.87 8.81
CA ARG A 32 5.20 4.28 9.72
C ARG A 32 4.71 4.28 11.16
N ASP A 33 4.12 5.40 11.63
CA ASP A 33 3.56 5.53 12.97
C ASP A 33 2.43 4.51 13.23
N ARG A 34 1.63 4.18 12.21
CA ARG A 34 0.59 3.13 12.29
C ARG A 34 1.15 1.72 12.40
N LEU A 35 2.36 1.54 11.92
CA LEU A 35 3.07 0.27 11.92
C LEU A 35 4.01 0.14 13.13
N GLU A 36 3.99 1.09 14.07
CA GLU A 36 4.68 0.92 15.34
C GLU A 36 4.20 -0.34 16.06
N GLY A 37 5.15 -1.13 16.55
CA GLY A 37 4.86 -2.37 17.27
C GLY A 37 4.65 -3.61 16.40
N ILE A 38 4.86 -3.55 15.07
CA ILE A 38 4.77 -4.74 14.19
C ILE A 38 5.96 -5.69 14.32
N GLY A 39 6.90 -5.41 15.24
CA GLY A 39 8.06 -6.27 15.46
C GLY A 39 7.66 -7.73 15.70
N GLY A 40 8.28 -8.66 14.96
CA GLY A 40 7.95 -10.08 14.98
C GLY A 40 6.72 -10.49 14.18
N SER A 41 5.91 -9.56 13.67
CA SER A 41 4.77 -9.85 12.80
C SER A 41 5.21 -10.37 11.43
N ARG A 42 4.45 -11.30 10.87
CA ARG A 42 4.64 -11.82 9.51
C ARG A 42 3.93 -10.89 8.54
N VAL A 43 4.69 -10.22 7.69
CA VAL A 43 4.19 -9.21 6.74
C VAL A 43 4.37 -9.70 5.31
N LEU A 44 3.29 -9.72 4.55
CA LEU A 44 3.32 -9.92 3.10
C LEU A 44 3.21 -8.56 2.42
N HIS A 45 4.28 -8.12 1.76
CA HIS A 45 4.29 -6.86 1.01
C HIS A 45 4.05 -7.15 -0.46
N LEU A 46 2.85 -6.87 -0.94
CA LEU A 46 2.45 -7.04 -2.34
C LEU A 46 2.83 -5.81 -3.17
N LEU A 47 3.20 -6.03 -4.43
CA LEU A 47 3.67 -4.99 -5.36
C LEU A 47 4.85 -4.20 -4.79
N CYS A 48 5.79 -4.93 -4.18
CA CYS A 48 6.88 -4.38 -3.39
C CYS A 48 7.95 -3.63 -4.21
N GLY A 49 7.91 -3.71 -5.53
CA GLY A 49 8.86 -3.08 -6.43
C GLY A 49 10.31 -3.45 -6.09
N SER A 50 11.19 -2.46 -6.00
CA SER A 50 12.60 -2.64 -5.65
C SER A 50 12.85 -2.82 -4.14
N GLY A 51 11.81 -3.08 -3.33
CA GLY A 51 11.92 -3.46 -1.92
C GLY A 51 12.25 -2.32 -0.94
N ARG A 52 12.04 -1.05 -1.31
CA ARG A 52 12.34 0.07 -0.41
C ARG A 52 11.51 0.02 0.86
N GLU A 53 10.18 0.01 0.72
CA GLU A 53 9.27 -0.06 1.86
C GLU A 53 9.35 -1.42 2.57
N THR A 54 9.66 -2.52 1.84
CA THR A 54 9.96 -3.82 2.46
C THR A 54 11.10 -3.72 3.48
N ASN A 55 12.17 -2.99 3.12
CA ASN A 55 13.29 -2.76 4.04
C ASN A 55 12.90 -1.90 5.24
N GLU A 56 12.03 -0.90 5.03
CA GLU A 56 11.52 -0.07 6.13
C GLU A 56 10.65 -0.90 7.09
N LEU A 57 9.79 -1.79 6.58
CA LEU A 57 9.04 -2.74 7.38
C LEU A 57 9.97 -3.69 8.17
N GLY A 58 11.02 -4.19 7.52
CA GLY A 58 12.05 -4.99 8.19
C GLY A 58 12.79 -4.21 9.29
N ALA A 59 13.08 -2.92 9.07
CA ALA A 59 13.70 -2.06 10.06
C ALA A 59 12.80 -1.80 11.30
N LEU A 60 11.48 -1.92 11.15
CA LEU A 60 10.51 -1.94 12.26
C LEU A 60 10.46 -3.30 12.99
N GLY A 61 11.27 -4.27 12.56
CA GLY A 61 11.37 -5.59 13.17
C GLY A 61 10.38 -6.63 12.62
N ALA A 62 9.67 -6.34 11.55
CA ALA A 62 8.75 -7.29 10.91
C ALA A 62 9.50 -8.40 10.16
N LEU A 63 8.88 -9.58 10.07
CA LEU A 63 9.30 -10.69 9.24
C LEU A 63 8.62 -10.57 7.86
N VAL A 64 9.29 -9.89 6.93
CA VAL A 64 8.67 -9.47 5.66
C VAL A 64 9.00 -10.45 4.55
N THR A 65 8.01 -10.73 3.70
CA THR A 65 8.17 -11.34 2.37
C THR A 65 7.68 -10.35 1.32
N GLY A 66 8.54 -10.02 0.35
CA GLY A 66 8.18 -9.13 -0.76
C GLY A 66 7.68 -9.92 -1.97
N VAL A 67 6.62 -9.45 -2.60
CA VAL A 67 6.02 -10.04 -3.81
C VAL A 67 5.88 -8.97 -4.89
N ASP A 68 6.33 -9.26 -6.09
CA ASP A 68 6.14 -8.39 -7.24
C ASP A 68 6.06 -9.20 -8.54
N GLU A 69 5.38 -8.67 -9.54
CA GLU A 69 5.31 -9.25 -10.89
C GLU A 69 6.46 -8.77 -11.81
N ASP A 70 7.21 -7.74 -11.40
CA ASP A 70 8.38 -7.23 -12.13
C ASP A 70 9.67 -7.88 -11.60
N GLU A 71 10.16 -8.90 -12.34
CA GLU A 71 11.40 -9.59 -11.99
C GLU A 71 12.62 -8.65 -11.97
N ALA A 72 12.65 -7.61 -12.83
CA ALA A 72 13.75 -6.65 -12.81
C ALA A 72 13.74 -5.78 -11.55
N ALA A 73 12.56 -5.47 -11.02
CA ALA A 73 12.43 -4.81 -9.73
C ALA A 73 12.87 -5.73 -8.58
N LEU A 74 12.47 -6.99 -8.60
CA LEU A 74 12.88 -7.98 -7.60
C LEU A 74 14.40 -8.24 -7.61
N GLU A 75 15.02 -8.23 -8.77
CA GLU A 75 16.48 -8.38 -8.85
C GLU A 75 17.18 -7.22 -8.11
N ARG A 76 16.70 -5.98 -8.27
CA ARG A 76 17.18 -4.83 -7.48
C ARG A 76 16.90 -4.97 -6.00
N ALA A 77 15.77 -5.56 -5.64
CA ALA A 77 15.38 -5.81 -4.25
C ALA A 77 16.31 -6.85 -3.60
N ARG A 78 16.61 -7.97 -4.29
CA ARG A 78 17.56 -9.00 -3.82
C ARG A 78 18.97 -8.44 -3.60
N GLN A 79 19.43 -7.56 -4.49
CA GLN A 79 20.74 -6.91 -4.33
C GLN A 79 20.76 -5.99 -3.10
N ARG A 80 19.65 -5.35 -2.77
CA ARG A 80 19.53 -4.44 -1.62
C ARG A 80 19.39 -5.18 -0.30
N ALA A 81 18.60 -6.25 -0.27
CA ALA A 81 18.29 -7.04 0.92
C ALA A 81 18.26 -8.54 0.57
N PRO A 82 19.43 -9.19 0.50
CA PRO A 82 19.52 -10.59 0.07
C PRO A 82 18.88 -11.58 1.06
N ASP A 83 18.72 -11.20 2.31
CA ASP A 83 18.15 -12.05 3.37
C ASP A 83 16.62 -12.02 3.43
N VAL A 84 15.97 -11.11 2.68
CA VAL A 84 14.52 -11.04 2.60
C VAL A 84 14.01 -12.04 1.56
N PRO A 85 12.98 -12.84 1.86
CA PRO A 85 12.31 -13.66 0.86
C PRO A 85 11.62 -12.79 -0.19
N TRP A 86 11.98 -12.97 -1.47
CA TRP A 86 11.40 -12.28 -2.62
C TRP A 86 10.73 -13.29 -3.55
N VAL A 87 9.44 -13.08 -3.83
CA VAL A 87 8.61 -13.96 -4.65
C VAL A 87 8.17 -13.24 -5.92
N HIS A 88 8.48 -13.82 -7.08
CA HIS A 88 7.97 -13.35 -8.36
C HIS A 88 6.58 -13.93 -8.59
N ALA A 89 5.54 -13.10 -8.48
CA ALA A 89 4.15 -13.54 -8.68
C ALA A 89 3.23 -12.37 -9.05
N ASP A 90 2.17 -12.68 -9.77
CA ASP A 90 1.06 -11.77 -10.03
C ASP A 90 0.24 -11.59 -8.73
N PRO A 91 -0.03 -10.36 -8.27
CA PRO A 91 -0.84 -10.10 -7.09
C PRO A 91 -2.28 -10.62 -7.20
N HIS A 92 -2.77 -10.87 -8.43
CA HIS A 92 -4.09 -11.45 -8.69
C HIS A 92 -4.09 -12.98 -8.70
N ALA A 93 -2.92 -13.62 -8.70
CA ALA A 93 -2.74 -15.05 -8.77
C ALA A 93 -1.60 -15.50 -7.85
N LEU A 94 -1.72 -15.20 -6.56
CA LEU A 94 -0.70 -15.55 -5.58
C LEU A 94 -0.51 -17.07 -5.50
N PRO A 95 0.74 -17.56 -5.37
CA PRO A 95 1.02 -18.97 -5.23
C PRO A 95 0.45 -19.53 -3.92
N PRO A 96 0.06 -20.83 -3.90
CA PRO A 96 -0.65 -21.44 -2.77
C PRO A 96 0.05 -21.30 -1.42
N GLU A 97 1.38 -21.28 -1.41
CA GLU A 97 2.18 -21.12 -0.19
C GLU A 97 2.02 -19.77 0.50
N LEU A 98 1.58 -18.74 -0.23
CA LEU A 98 1.26 -17.42 0.33
C LEU A 98 -0.19 -17.31 0.82
N LEU A 99 -1.05 -18.27 0.44
CA LEU A 99 -2.49 -18.27 0.73
C LEU A 99 -2.87 -19.10 1.97
N LEU A 100 -1.90 -19.46 2.82
CA LEU A 100 -2.10 -20.35 3.95
C LEU A 100 -2.76 -19.72 5.19
N GLY A 101 -3.22 -18.49 5.10
CA GLY A 101 -3.93 -17.83 6.20
C GLY A 101 -3.07 -17.60 7.45
N HIS A 102 -1.80 -17.20 7.27
CA HIS A 102 -0.85 -17.06 8.38
C HIS A 102 -0.19 -15.67 8.48
N TRP A 103 -0.54 -14.73 7.59
CA TRP A 103 0.01 -13.40 7.61
C TRP A 103 -0.72 -12.50 8.61
N ASP A 104 0.05 -11.78 9.45
CA ASP A 104 -0.48 -10.80 10.39
C ASP A 104 -0.89 -9.51 9.67
N LEU A 105 -0.11 -9.14 8.65
CA LEU A 105 -0.34 -7.95 7.84
C LEU A 105 -0.09 -8.29 6.37
N VAL A 106 -1.02 -7.86 5.51
CA VAL A 106 -0.75 -7.67 4.09
C VAL A 106 -0.65 -6.18 3.84
N TYR A 107 0.49 -5.74 3.31
CA TYR A 107 0.79 -4.34 3.04
C TYR A 107 0.89 -4.09 1.54
N LEU A 108 0.28 -2.99 1.08
CA LEU A 108 0.45 -2.43 -0.25
C LEU A 108 0.84 -0.95 -0.11
N GLY A 109 2.01 -0.60 -0.65
CA GLY A 109 2.57 0.74 -0.62
C GLY A 109 2.28 1.56 -1.88
N ALA A 110 2.89 2.72 -1.97
CA ALA A 110 2.67 3.68 -3.04
C ALA A 110 2.90 3.10 -4.45
N GLY A 111 2.01 3.43 -5.38
CA GLY A 111 1.99 2.96 -6.78
C GLY A 111 1.33 1.61 -6.96
N CYS A 112 0.62 1.10 -5.95
CA CYS A 112 -0.06 -0.19 -6.05
C CYS A 112 -1.37 -0.13 -6.86
N LEU A 113 -2.15 0.95 -6.71
CA LEU A 113 -3.48 1.05 -7.34
C LEU A 113 -3.42 1.06 -8.86
N GLU A 114 -2.43 1.69 -9.46
CA GLU A 114 -2.22 1.69 -10.91
C GLU A 114 -1.92 0.29 -11.48
N ARG A 115 -1.37 -0.60 -10.63
CA ARG A 115 -0.96 -1.95 -11.00
C ARG A 115 -2.02 -3.01 -10.70
N LEU A 116 -3.03 -2.69 -9.90
CA LEU A 116 -4.17 -3.56 -9.62
C LEU A 116 -5.17 -3.47 -10.78
N ARG A 117 -5.19 -4.48 -11.66
CA ARG A 117 -6.01 -4.50 -12.89
C ARG A 117 -7.49 -4.75 -12.63
N THR A 118 -7.80 -5.57 -11.66
CA THR A 118 -9.17 -5.92 -11.25
C THR A 118 -9.27 -5.95 -9.73
N PRO A 119 -10.24 -5.23 -9.12
CA PRO A 119 -10.31 -5.12 -7.66
C PRO A 119 -10.55 -6.47 -6.98
N GLU A 120 -11.44 -7.30 -7.52
CA GLU A 120 -11.95 -8.50 -6.85
C GLU A 120 -10.88 -9.60 -6.73
N GLY A 121 -10.05 -9.78 -7.74
CA GLY A 121 -9.07 -10.88 -7.80
C GLY A 121 -8.03 -10.78 -6.69
N TRP A 122 -7.39 -9.62 -6.53
CA TRP A 122 -6.35 -9.41 -5.52
C TRP A 122 -6.92 -9.42 -4.09
N ALA A 123 -8.10 -8.84 -3.87
CA ALA A 123 -8.71 -8.78 -2.53
C ALA A 123 -9.04 -10.18 -1.99
N THR A 124 -9.49 -11.08 -2.85
CA THR A 124 -9.71 -12.50 -2.49
C THR A 124 -8.39 -13.17 -2.09
N GLY A 125 -7.30 -12.93 -2.82
CA GLY A 125 -5.97 -13.43 -2.48
C GLY A 125 -5.49 -12.89 -1.14
N VAL A 126 -5.66 -11.59 -0.89
CA VAL A 126 -5.33 -10.94 0.39
C VAL A 126 -6.11 -11.58 1.55
N ALA A 127 -7.43 -11.74 1.38
CA ALA A 127 -8.27 -12.36 2.40
C ALA A 127 -7.84 -13.81 2.70
N ALA A 128 -7.44 -14.59 1.68
CA ALA A 128 -6.92 -15.95 1.86
C ALA A 128 -5.57 -15.95 2.59
N ALA A 129 -4.69 -15.01 2.27
CA ALA A 129 -3.36 -14.89 2.87
C ALA A 129 -3.39 -14.51 4.36
N LEU A 130 -4.29 -13.61 4.76
CA LEU A 130 -4.41 -13.14 6.13
C LEU A 130 -4.89 -14.24 7.07
N ARG A 131 -4.34 -14.30 8.29
CA ARG A 131 -4.91 -15.07 9.40
C ARG A 131 -6.20 -14.40 9.93
N PRO A 132 -7.05 -15.09 10.69
CA PRO A 132 -8.11 -14.43 11.46
C PRO A 132 -7.52 -13.33 12.35
N GLY A 133 -8.11 -12.13 12.34
CA GLY A 133 -7.59 -10.93 13.00
C GLY A 133 -6.36 -10.31 12.32
N GLY A 134 -5.94 -10.81 11.16
CA GLY A 134 -4.89 -10.20 10.35
C GLY A 134 -5.43 -8.97 9.58
N VAL A 135 -4.56 -8.03 9.27
CA VAL A 135 -4.92 -6.72 8.71
C VAL A 135 -4.40 -6.55 7.29
N LEU A 136 -5.23 -5.98 6.43
CA LEU A 136 -4.80 -5.33 5.19
C LEU A 136 -4.56 -3.85 5.49
N LEU A 137 -3.39 -3.33 5.11
CA LEU A 137 -3.10 -1.90 5.05
C LEU A 137 -2.66 -1.53 3.64
N LEU A 138 -3.42 -0.66 2.98
CA LEU A 138 -3.09 -0.11 1.68
C LEU A 138 -2.91 1.40 1.82
N HIS A 139 -1.87 1.92 1.19
CA HIS A 139 -1.61 3.36 1.08
C HIS A 139 -1.14 3.67 -0.33
N ASP A 140 -1.77 4.66 -0.97
CA ASP A 140 -1.38 5.08 -2.32
C ASP A 140 -1.78 6.53 -2.62
N GLU A 141 -1.37 7.02 -3.78
CA GLU A 141 -1.91 8.24 -4.35
C GLU A 141 -3.43 8.08 -4.55
N HIS A 142 -4.17 9.13 -4.25
CA HIS A 142 -5.63 9.11 -4.42
C HIS A 142 -5.99 9.06 -5.91
N PRO A 143 -6.94 8.21 -6.34
CA PRO A 143 -7.32 8.12 -7.76
C PRO A 143 -7.73 9.45 -8.41
N ALA A 144 -8.29 10.40 -7.64
CA ALA A 144 -8.59 11.73 -8.14
C ALA A 144 -7.33 12.57 -8.41
N ALA A 145 -6.25 12.37 -7.65
CA ALA A 145 -4.98 13.07 -7.88
C ALA A 145 -4.36 12.64 -9.21
N ALA A 146 -4.45 11.35 -9.57
CA ALA A 146 -4.00 10.84 -10.87
C ALA A 146 -4.78 11.43 -12.07
N CYS A 147 -5.96 12.03 -11.82
CA CYS A 147 -6.73 12.71 -12.86
C CYS A 147 -6.34 14.17 -13.08
N LEU A 148 -5.34 14.70 -12.36
CA LEU A 148 -4.93 16.09 -12.46
C LEU A 148 -3.68 16.24 -13.34
N ASP A 149 -3.64 17.31 -14.13
CA ASP A 149 -2.43 17.69 -14.85
C ASP A 149 -1.41 18.40 -13.92
N ALA A 150 -0.23 18.73 -14.45
CA ALA A 150 0.83 19.41 -13.70
C ALA A 150 0.41 20.81 -13.15
N PHE A 151 -0.72 21.36 -13.62
CA PHE A 151 -1.27 22.64 -13.19
C PHE A 151 -2.46 22.46 -12.23
N GLY A 152 -2.76 21.23 -11.79
CA GLY A 152 -3.89 20.92 -10.91
C GLY A 152 -5.25 20.95 -11.59
N ARG A 153 -5.31 20.92 -12.94
CA ARG A 153 -6.57 20.91 -13.67
C ARG A 153 -6.97 19.48 -14.00
N TRP A 154 -8.27 19.19 -13.90
CA TRP A 154 -8.82 17.89 -14.25
C TRP A 154 -8.57 17.58 -15.73
N SER A 155 -7.87 16.50 -16.01
CA SER A 155 -7.46 16.09 -17.36
C SER A 155 -7.65 14.59 -17.62
N GLY A 156 -7.85 13.78 -16.57
CA GLY A 156 -8.04 12.34 -16.65
C GLY A 156 -9.49 11.90 -16.48
N ASP A 157 -9.69 10.59 -16.57
CA ASP A 157 -10.96 9.92 -16.29
C ASP A 157 -10.84 9.14 -14.98
N TYR A 158 -11.54 9.60 -13.95
CA TYR A 158 -11.56 8.96 -12.63
C TYR A 158 -12.05 7.51 -12.67
N PHE A 159 -12.91 7.18 -13.64
CA PHE A 159 -13.49 5.85 -13.78
C PHE A 159 -12.67 4.92 -14.69
N ALA A 160 -11.61 5.43 -15.32
CA ALA A 160 -10.68 4.60 -16.09
C ALA A 160 -9.74 3.77 -15.19
N THR A 161 -9.62 4.16 -13.91
CA THR A 161 -8.88 3.44 -12.87
C THR A 161 -9.82 3.01 -11.75
N PHE A 162 -9.30 2.40 -10.69
CA PHE A 162 -10.11 2.08 -9.52
C PHE A 162 -10.55 3.34 -8.80
N GLY A 163 -11.82 3.70 -8.90
CA GLY A 163 -12.44 4.59 -7.94
C GLY A 163 -12.50 3.95 -6.55
N LEU A 164 -12.56 4.76 -5.50
CA LEU A 164 -12.60 4.28 -4.11
C LEU A 164 -13.77 3.31 -3.85
N GLY A 165 -14.91 3.52 -4.52
CA GLY A 165 -16.07 2.61 -4.41
C GLY A 165 -15.70 1.17 -4.80
N ALA A 166 -15.05 0.98 -5.94
CA ALA A 166 -14.63 -0.35 -6.40
C ALA A 166 -13.59 -0.99 -5.46
N LEU A 167 -12.67 -0.18 -4.92
CA LEU A 167 -11.68 -0.64 -3.93
C LEU A 167 -12.36 -1.16 -2.66
N VAL A 168 -13.31 -0.40 -2.12
CA VAL A 168 -14.08 -0.79 -0.92
C VAL A 168 -14.94 -2.02 -1.20
N GLU A 169 -15.66 -2.06 -2.34
CA GLU A 169 -16.48 -3.20 -2.74
C GLU A 169 -15.65 -4.48 -2.86
N ALA A 170 -14.45 -4.42 -3.44
CA ALA A 170 -13.56 -5.57 -3.56
C ALA A 170 -13.13 -6.11 -2.18
N VAL A 171 -12.72 -5.22 -1.28
CA VAL A 171 -12.26 -5.58 0.07
C VAL A 171 -13.39 -6.20 0.88
N VAL A 172 -14.57 -5.56 0.89
CA VAL A 172 -15.75 -6.07 1.62
C VAL A 172 -16.28 -7.34 0.97
N GLY A 173 -16.31 -7.41 -0.36
CA GLY A 173 -16.74 -8.60 -1.12
C GLY A 173 -15.83 -9.81 -0.89
N ALA A 174 -14.55 -9.60 -0.59
CA ALA A 174 -13.63 -10.66 -0.19
C ALA A 174 -13.81 -11.13 1.27
N GLY A 175 -14.77 -10.57 2.03
CA GLY A 175 -15.06 -10.93 3.42
C GLY A 175 -14.18 -10.22 4.45
N LEU A 176 -13.46 -9.18 4.06
CA LEU A 176 -12.71 -8.34 4.99
C LEU A 176 -13.62 -7.27 5.60
N GLN A 177 -13.41 -6.95 6.86
CA GLN A 177 -14.12 -5.89 7.57
C GLN A 177 -13.35 -4.57 7.42
N LEU A 178 -13.93 -3.60 6.74
CA LEU A 178 -13.32 -2.27 6.63
C LEU A 178 -13.19 -1.65 8.04
N ARG A 179 -11.97 -1.24 8.40
CA ARG A 179 -11.64 -0.60 9.68
C ARG A 179 -11.41 0.91 9.52
N GLY A 180 -11.00 1.33 8.36
CA GLY A 180 -10.81 2.74 8.04
C GLY A 180 -10.61 2.96 6.55
N LEU A 181 -11.10 4.09 6.09
CA LEU A 181 -10.78 4.69 4.80
C LEU A 181 -10.50 6.16 5.05
N GLU A 182 -9.30 6.59 4.77
CA GLU A 182 -8.86 7.95 5.01
C GLU A 182 -8.40 8.56 3.71
N GLU A 183 -8.74 9.81 3.51
CA GLU A 183 -8.29 10.62 2.41
C GLU A 183 -7.47 11.77 2.98
N TRP A 184 -6.24 11.92 2.49
CA TRP A 184 -5.36 13.00 2.92
C TRP A 184 -5.21 14.03 1.80
N PRO A 185 -5.12 15.33 2.14
CA PRO A 185 -4.98 16.36 1.14
C PRO A 185 -3.72 16.18 0.30
N GLY A 186 -3.80 16.58 -0.97
CA GLY A 186 -2.67 16.65 -1.90
C GLY A 186 -1.89 17.97 -1.80
N ARG A 187 -1.23 18.33 -2.89
CA ARG A 187 -0.56 19.65 -3.03
C ARG A 187 -1.55 20.78 -2.89
N ASP A 188 -2.76 20.62 -3.41
CA ASP A 188 -3.90 21.49 -3.16
C ASP A 188 -4.68 20.90 -1.97
N GLU A 189 -4.85 21.69 -0.91
CA GLU A 189 -5.52 21.23 0.31
C GLU A 189 -7.02 20.92 0.12
N HIS A 190 -7.60 21.34 -1.00
CA HIS A 190 -8.99 21.08 -1.34
C HIS A 190 -9.17 19.80 -2.19
N ILE A 191 -8.07 19.14 -2.56
CA ILE A 191 -8.09 17.95 -3.41
C ILE A 191 -7.40 16.81 -2.65
N PRO A 192 -8.05 15.63 -2.53
CA PRO A 192 -7.41 14.48 -1.92
C PRO A 192 -6.21 14.04 -2.77
N GLY A 193 -5.06 13.91 -2.12
CA GLY A 193 -3.81 13.51 -2.76
C GLY A 193 -3.43 12.06 -2.48
N HIS A 194 -3.87 11.54 -1.33
CA HIS A 194 -3.57 10.18 -0.92
C HIS A 194 -4.77 9.49 -0.29
N VAL A 195 -4.76 8.19 -0.34
CA VAL A 195 -5.75 7.32 0.30
C VAL A 195 -5.05 6.30 1.18
N VAL A 196 -5.63 6.02 2.35
CA VAL A 196 -5.24 4.92 3.23
C VAL A 196 -6.47 4.07 3.52
N LEU A 197 -6.37 2.78 3.24
CA LEU A 197 -7.41 1.81 3.56
C LEU A 197 -6.86 0.77 4.54
N ALA A 198 -7.61 0.53 5.61
CA ALA A 198 -7.36 -0.56 6.55
C ALA A 198 -8.59 -1.48 6.63
N ALA A 199 -8.35 -2.78 6.55
CA ALA A 199 -9.39 -3.80 6.71
C ALA A 199 -8.84 -5.00 7.48
N GLU A 200 -9.71 -5.75 8.15
CA GLU A 200 -9.35 -6.87 9.00
C GLU A 200 -10.12 -8.12 8.58
N LYS A 201 -9.45 -9.27 8.61
CA LYS A 201 -10.08 -10.57 8.45
C LYS A 201 -10.77 -10.99 9.74
N ALA A 202 -12.07 -11.28 9.67
CA ALA A 202 -12.87 -11.80 10.79
C ALA A 202 -12.31 -13.13 11.35
#